data_6421630f2149bd15de9736aee7d141ee
#
_entry.id   6421630f2149bd15de9736aee7d141ee
#
_cell.length_a   1.000
_cell.length_b   1.000
_cell.length_c   1.000
_cell.angle_alpha   90.00
_cell.angle_beta   90.00
_cell.angle_gamma   90.00
#
_symmetry.space_group_name_H-M   'P 1'
#
loop_
_entity.id
_entity.type
_entity.pdbx_description
1 polymer ?
#
loop_
_entity_poly.entity_id
_entity_poly.type
_entity_poly.pdbx_seq_one_letter_code
_entity_poly.pdbx_strand_id
1 'polypeptide(L)'
;MQEPLFTLKGTVVSGKQLGRTLGFPTANIAYEPRDGKNGFPKDGVYVALAEVHGLRKRYAAILNQGRHPTVPDGPSTIEAHLLGLKEAIYGQQLTLYYHSFLRPEKTFPHLEALKHQLQQDREAALAFVEAHPDFFDNPKELNA
;
A
#
# COMPACT_ATOMS: atom_id res chain seq x y z
N MET A 1 -7.64 15.59 -11.14
CA MET A 1 -6.87 14.70 -10.26
C MET A 1 -5.38 14.94 -10.48
N GLN A 2 -4.63 15.04 -9.39
CA GLN A 2 -3.19 15.19 -9.48
C GLN A 2 -2.56 13.91 -10.03
N GLU A 3 -1.58 14.04 -10.91
CA GLU A 3 -0.93 12.86 -11.47
C GLU A 3 -0.15 12.07 -10.42
N PRO A 4 -0.28 10.75 -10.43
CA PRO A 4 0.50 9.92 -9.51
C PRO A 4 1.97 9.86 -9.93
N LEU A 5 2.84 9.55 -8.96
CA LEU A 5 4.25 9.32 -9.23
C LEU A 5 4.46 8.08 -10.09
N PHE A 6 3.59 7.09 -9.93
CA PHE A 6 3.71 5.82 -10.61
C PHE A 6 2.36 5.08 -10.53
N THR A 7 2.04 4.30 -11.54
CA THR A 7 0.82 3.50 -11.58
C THR A 7 1.18 2.04 -11.82
N LEU A 8 0.63 1.16 -11.01
CA LEU A 8 0.90 -0.27 -11.08
C LEU A 8 -0.38 -1.07 -11.05
N LYS A 9 -0.49 -2.05 -11.95
CA LYS A 9 -1.60 -3.00 -11.93
C LYS A 9 -1.10 -4.33 -11.39
N GLY A 10 -1.90 -4.98 -10.57
CA GLY A 10 -1.51 -6.25 -9.99
C GLY A 10 -2.70 -7.03 -9.47
N THR A 11 -2.39 -8.19 -8.90
CA THR A 11 -3.38 -9.09 -8.32
C THR A 11 -3.05 -9.32 -6.86
N VAL A 12 -4.07 -9.30 -6.02
CA VAL A 12 -3.90 -9.56 -4.58
C VAL A 12 -3.66 -11.03 -4.36
N VAL A 13 -2.56 -11.36 -3.69
CA VAL A 13 -2.21 -12.73 -3.32
C VAL A 13 -1.99 -12.81 -1.81
N SER A 14 -2.04 -14.02 -1.27
CA SER A 14 -1.76 -14.20 0.14
C SER A 14 -0.29 -13.98 0.44
N GLY A 15 0.02 -13.56 1.68
CA GLY A 15 1.39 -13.32 2.10
C GLY A 15 1.53 -13.28 3.60
N LYS A 16 2.58 -12.63 4.07
CA LYS A 16 2.84 -12.50 5.50
C LYS A 16 1.70 -11.75 6.17
N GLN A 17 1.32 -12.21 7.35
CA GLN A 17 0.18 -11.65 8.08
C GLN A 17 0.59 -10.93 9.37
N LEU A 18 1.83 -10.48 9.47
CA LEU A 18 2.31 -9.79 10.66
C LEU A 18 1.52 -8.53 10.95
N GLY A 19 1.27 -7.72 9.91
CA GLY A 19 0.48 -6.51 10.07
C GLY A 19 -0.93 -6.78 10.58
N ARG A 20 -1.54 -7.90 10.13
CA ARG A 20 -2.86 -8.32 10.57
C ARG A 20 -2.87 -8.57 12.08
N THR A 21 -1.85 -9.22 12.60
CA THR A 21 -1.72 -9.48 14.03
C THR A 21 -1.68 -8.21 14.85
N LEU A 22 -1.13 -7.13 14.27
CA LEU A 22 -1.04 -5.83 14.92
C LEU A 22 -2.23 -4.90 14.61
N GLY A 23 -3.24 -5.39 13.89
CA GLY A 23 -4.39 -4.59 13.52
C GLY A 23 -4.21 -3.79 12.23
N PHE A 24 -3.19 -4.10 11.44
CA PHE A 24 -2.89 -3.44 10.17
C PHE A 24 -2.79 -4.50 9.06
N PRO A 25 -3.93 -5.10 8.64
CA PRO A 25 -3.88 -6.16 7.64
C PRO A 25 -3.33 -5.64 6.31
N THR A 26 -2.45 -6.43 5.71
CA THR A 26 -1.84 -6.08 4.43
C THR A 26 -2.12 -7.16 3.39
N ALA A 27 -2.14 -6.75 2.13
CA ALA A 27 -2.27 -7.62 0.99
C ALA A 27 -0.96 -7.60 0.20
N ASN A 28 -0.47 -8.76 -0.19
CA ASN A 28 0.65 -8.83 -1.11
C ASN A 28 0.15 -8.68 -2.54
N ILE A 29 0.91 -7.95 -3.34
CA ILE A 29 0.53 -7.65 -4.71
C ILE A 29 1.47 -8.36 -5.66
N ALA A 30 0.93 -9.28 -6.47
CA ALA A 30 1.66 -9.88 -7.56
C ALA A 30 1.50 -8.99 -8.78
N TYR A 31 2.60 -8.62 -9.41
CA TYR A 31 2.59 -7.72 -10.56
C TYR A 31 3.60 -8.20 -11.58
N GLU A 32 3.38 -7.83 -12.84
CA GLU A 32 4.33 -8.11 -13.90
C GLU A 32 5.49 -7.11 -13.79
N PRO A 33 6.73 -7.59 -13.62
CA PRO A 33 7.88 -6.70 -13.66
C PRO A 33 7.93 -6.08 -15.04
N ARG A 34 7.72 -4.79 -15.12
CA ARG A 34 7.80 -4.13 -16.42
C ARG A 34 9.23 -4.13 -16.91
N ASP A 35 9.36 -4.31 -18.20
CA ASP A 35 10.64 -4.21 -18.87
C ASP A 35 11.29 -2.87 -18.63
N GLY A 36 10.47 -1.89 -18.44
CA GLY A 36 10.96 -0.58 -18.10
C GLY A 36 11.37 -0.51 -16.66
N LYS A 37 12.50 -0.92 -16.41
CA LYS A 37 13.13 -0.65 -15.15
C LYS A 37 13.21 0.84 -14.88
N ASN A 38 13.06 1.62 -15.93
CA ASN A 38 13.04 3.08 -15.84
C ASN A 38 11.69 3.53 -15.33
N GLY A 39 11.70 4.32 -14.28
CA GLY A 39 10.49 4.88 -13.72
C GLY A 39 9.88 4.09 -12.59
N PHE A 40 10.37 2.88 -12.29
CA PHE A 40 9.90 2.17 -11.11
C PHE A 40 10.39 2.93 -9.87
N PRO A 41 9.51 3.28 -8.93
CA PRO A 41 9.92 4.12 -7.80
C PRO A 41 10.89 3.39 -6.88
N LYS A 42 11.66 4.16 -6.11
CA LYS A 42 12.59 3.59 -5.15
C LYS A 42 11.84 2.85 -4.05
N ASP A 43 12.49 1.88 -3.43
CA ASP A 43 11.89 1.15 -2.33
C ASP A 43 11.59 2.07 -1.15
N GLY A 44 10.54 1.77 -0.43
CA GLY A 44 10.11 2.55 0.71
C GLY A 44 8.62 2.43 0.94
N VAL A 45 8.09 3.32 1.75
CA VAL A 45 6.68 3.35 2.12
C VAL A 45 6.02 4.55 1.46
N TYR A 46 4.85 4.30 0.84
CA TYR A 46 4.14 5.30 0.05
C TYR A 46 2.69 5.41 0.49
N VAL A 47 2.14 6.62 0.36
CA VAL A 47 0.69 6.81 0.33
C VAL A 47 0.25 6.63 -1.11
N ALA A 48 -0.81 5.86 -1.29
CA ALA A 48 -1.33 5.55 -2.62
C ALA A 48 -2.85 5.51 -2.62
N LEU A 49 -3.40 5.51 -3.81
CA LEU A 49 -4.80 5.23 -4.06
C LEU A 49 -4.87 3.82 -4.64
N ALA A 50 -5.70 2.97 -4.07
CA ALA A 50 -5.92 1.63 -4.57
C ALA A 50 -7.33 1.51 -5.14
N GLU A 51 -7.44 1.16 -6.41
CA GLU A 51 -8.72 0.90 -7.05
C GLU A 51 -8.90 -0.61 -7.19
N VAL A 52 -9.85 -1.17 -6.46
CA VAL A 52 -10.13 -2.61 -6.48
C VAL A 52 -11.21 -2.85 -7.53
N HIS A 53 -10.83 -3.52 -8.62
CA HIS A 53 -11.71 -3.63 -9.79
C HIS A 53 -13.02 -4.35 -9.52
N GLY A 54 -12.96 -5.47 -8.78
CA GLY A 54 -14.16 -6.25 -8.48
C GLY A 54 -15.16 -5.52 -7.59
N LEU A 55 -14.70 -4.62 -6.73
CA LEU A 55 -15.57 -3.86 -5.84
C LEU A 55 -15.96 -2.52 -6.43
N ARG A 56 -15.30 -2.08 -7.49
CA ARG A 56 -15.48 -0.77 -8.11
C ARG A 56 -15.34 0.37 -7.10
N LYS A 57 -14.41 0.21 -6.15
CA LYS A 57 -14.15 1.17 -5.09
C LYS A 57 -12.68 1.55 -5.05
N ARG A 58 -12.43 2.75 -4.55
CA ARG A 58 -11.09 3.29 -4.37
C ARG A 58 -10.83 3.50 -2.88
N TYR A 59 -9.65 3.10 -2.46
CA TYR A 59 -9.22 3.17 -1.06
C TYR A 59 -7.91 3.91 -0.95
N ALA A 60 -7.74 4.65 0.13
CA ALA A 60 -6.42 5.11 0.48
C ALA A 60 -5.61 3.89 0.93
N ALA A 61 -4.36 3.86 0.56
CA ALA A 61 -3.50 2.72 0.89
C ALA A 61 -2.13 3.18 1.33
N ILE A 62 -1.53 2.37 2.18
CA ILE A 62 -0.13 2.49 2.54
C ILE A 62 0.57 1.33 1.86
N LEU A 63 1.54 1.66 0.99
CA LEU A 63 2.31 0.65 0.27
C LEU A 63 3.68 0.53 0.89
N ASN A 64 4.09 -0.70 1.16
CA ASN A 64 5.46 -1.00 1.54
C ASN A 64 6.10 -1.74 0.37
N GLN A 65 7.03 -1.08 -0.28
CA GLN A 65 7.78 -1.64 -1.40
C GLN A 65 9.19 -1.92 -0.95
N GLY A 66 9.61 -3.18 -1.06
CA GLY A 66 10.91 -3.57 -0.59
C GLY A 66 11.45 -4.81 -1.24
N ARG A 67 12.69 -5.15 -0.93
CA ARG A 67 13.34 -6.32 -1.50
C ARG A 67 13.19 -7.52 -0.59
N HIS A 68 13.05 -8.68 -1.20
CA HIS A 68 12.98 -9.92 -0.45
C HIS A 68 14.37 -10.24 0.11
N PRO A 69 14.51 -10.48 1.43
CA PRO A 69 15.84 -10.70 2.03
C PRO A 69 16.61 -11.88 1.46
N THR A 70 15.91 -12.93 1.02
CA THR A 70 16.55 -14.12 0.47
C THR A 70 16.81 -14.04 -1.02
N VAL A 71 16.29 -13.02 -1.69
CA VAL A 71 16.51 -12.78 -3.12
C VAL A 71 16.82 -11.29 -3.32
N PRO A 72 17.98 -10.83 -2.86
CA PRO A 72 18.28 -9.40 -2.84
C PRO A 72 18.32 -8.74 -4.22
N ASP A 73 18.62 -9.51 -5.25
CA ASP A 73 18.64 -9.01 -6.63
C ASP A 73 17.32 -9.22 -7.36
N GLY A 74 16.33 -9.77 -6.67
CA GLY A 74 15.02 -10.01 -7.24
C GLY A 74 14.19 -8.74 -7.33
N PRO A 75 12.98 -8.82 -7.93
CA PRO A 75 12.07 -7.68 -7.97
C PRO A 75 11.60 -7.30 -6.57
N SER A 76 11.26 -6.03 -6.41
CA SER A 76 10.69 -5.54 -5.14
C SER A 76 9.37 -6.23 -4.86
N THR A 77 9.09 -6.49 -3.58
CA THR A 77 7.79 -6.97 -3.15
C THR A 77 6.94 -5.76 -2.76
N ILE A 78 5.64 -5.87 -2.93
CA ILE A 78 4.71 -4.79 -2.61
C ILE A 78 3.63 -5.35 -1.68
N GLU A 79 3.53 -4.76 -0.50
CA GLU A 79 2.46 -5.03 0.43
C GLU A 79 1.62 -3.77 0.57
N ALA A 80 0.30 -3.94 0.52
CA ALA A 80 -0.62 -2.82 0.58
C ALA A 80 -1.58 -2.98 1.75
N HIS A 81 -1.68 -1.93 2.56
CA HIS A 81 -2.70 -1.83 3.60
C HIS A 81 -3.76 -0.84 3.10
N LEU A 82 -4.95 -1.35 2.76
CA LEU A 82 -6.05 -0.52 2.27
C LEU A 82 -6.89 -0.06 3.45
N LEU A 83 -6.96 1.25 3.65
CA LEU A 83 -7.70 1.82 4.78
C LEU A 83 -9.20 1.69 4.56
N GLY A 84 -9.88 1.18 5.57
CA GLY A 84 -11.34 1.02 5.52
C GLY A 84 -11.83 -0.20 4.79
N LEU A 85 -10.94 -1.02 4.24
CA LEU A 85 -11.34 -2.25 3.58
C LEU A 85 -11.76 -3.27 4.62
N LYS A 86 -12.96 -3.81 4.48
CA LYS A 86 -13.52 -4.80 5.42
C LYS A 86 -13.69 -6.18 4.79
N GLU A 87 -13.49 -6.29 3.50
CA GLU A 87 -13.73 -7.51 2.75
C GLU A 87 -12.42 -8.17 2.35
N ALA A 88 -12.43 -9.49 2.22
CA ALA A 88 -11.30 -10.20 1.65
C ALA A 88 -11.23 -9.92 0.15
N ILE A 89 -10.04 -9.64 -0.36
CA ILE A 89 -9.86 -9.30 -1.78
C ILE A 89 -8.83 -10.18 -2.48
N TYR A 90 -8.55 -11.35 -1.92
CA TYR A 90 -7.60 -12.30 -2.55
C TYR A 90 -8.08 -12.67 -3.95
N GLY A 91 -7.16 -12.64 -4.90
CA GLY A 91 -7.47 -12.94 -6.29
C GLY A 91 -8.04 -11.77 -7.07
N GLN A 92 -8.36 -10.66 -6.40
CA GLN A 92 -8.89 -9.48 -7.07
C GLN A 92 -7.76 -8.71 -7.76
N GLN A 93 -8.09 -8.14 -8.89
CA GLN A 93 -7.18 -7.22 -9.59
C GLN A 93 -7.38 -5.82 -9.03
N LEU A 94 -6.28 -5.10 -8.96
CA LEU A 94 -6.33 -3.71 -8.52
C LEU A 94 -5.33 -2.86 -9.29
N THR A 95 -5.53 -1.55 -9.20
CA THR A 95 -4.59 -0.57 -9.72
C THR A 95 -4.14 0.30 -8.56
N LEU A 96 -2.83 0.44 -8.42
CA LEU A 96 -2.22 1.27 -7.40
C LEU A 96 -1.67 2.53 -8.03
N TYR A 97 -2.06 3.67 -7.49
CA TYR A 97 -1.56 4.98 -7.91
C TYR A 97 -0.72 5.53 -6.77
N TYR A 98 0.60 5.53 -6.94
CA TYR A 98 1.54 6.05 -5.93
C TYR A 98 1.46 7.57 -5.92
N HIS A 99 1.17 8.16 -4.79
CA HIS A 99 1.04 9.62 -4.70
C HIS A 99 2.14 10.29 -3.88
N SER A 100 2.57 9.70 -2.80
CA SER A 100 3.47 10.38 -1.87
C SER A 100 4.45 9.40 -1.25
N PHE A 101 5.73 9.72 -1.29
CA PHE A 101 6.74 8.94 -0.59
C PHE A 101 6.75 9.37 0.88
N LEU A 102 6.53 8.43 1.79
CA LEU A 102 6.50 8.71 3.22
C LEU A 102 7.87 8.58 3.87
N ARG A 103 8.54 7.47 3.63
CA ARG A 103 9.78 7.16 4.32
C ARG A 103 10.48 5.96 3.69
N PRO A 104 11.80 5.82 3.91
CA PRO A 104 12.49 4.59 3.53
C PRO A 104 12.00 3.42 4.37
N GLU A 105 12.32 2.21 3.94
CA GLU A 105 12.09 1.04 4.75
C GLU A 105 12.92 1.10 6.02
N LYS A 106 12.39 0.51 7.10
CA LYS A 106 13.05 0.45 8.38
C LYS A 106 12.97 -0.96 8.95
N THR A 107 13.97 -1.33 9.74
CA THR A 107 13.87 -2.47 10.63
C THR A 107 13.48 -1.96 12.02
N PHE A 108 12.80 -2.79 12.79
CA PHE A 108 12.32 -2.39 14.11
C PHE A 108 12.87 -3.32 15.17
N PRO A 109 13.31 -2.78 16.32
CA PRO A 109 13.90 -3.60 17.37
C PRO A 109 12.87 -4.50 18.07
N HIS A 110 11.61 -4.14 18.05
CA HIS A 110 10.53 -4.91 18.67
C HIS A 110 9.17 -4.54 18.06
N LEU A 111 8.16 -5.35 18.36
CA LEU A 111 6.83 -5.18 17.77
C LEU A 111 6.16 -3.86 18.14
N GLU A 112 6.40 -3.34 19.33
CA GLU A 112 5.82 -2.07 19.75
C GLU A 112 6.32 -0.91 18.88
N ALA A 113 7.59 -0.93 18.52
CA ALA A 113 8.16 0.09 17.64
C ALA A 113 7.54 0.00 16.23
N LEU A 114 7.36 -1.21 15.74
CA LEU A 114 6.69 -1.42 14.45
C LEU A 114 5.25 -0.90 14.49
N LYS A 115 4.50 -1.27 15.53
CA LYS A 115 3.12 -0.84 15.68
C LYS A 115 3.00 0.68 15.72
N HIS A 116 3.89 1.33 16.46
CA HIS A 116 3.91 2.80 16.56
C HIS A 116 4.13 3.44 15.19
N GLN A 117 5.08 2.90 14.41
CA GLN A 117 5.34 3.42 13.07
C GLN A 117 4.15 3.21 12.13
N LEU A 118 3.52 2.03 12.20
CA LEU A 118 2.34 1.76 11.37
C LEU A 118 1.19 2.73 11.68
N GLN A 119 1.02 3.11 12.94
CA GLN A 119 0.03 4.12 13.32
C GLN A 119 0.37 5.48 12.73
N GLN A 120 1.64 5.87 12.75
CA GLN A 120 2.07 7.14 12.15
C GLN A 120 1.86 7.13 10.63
N ASP A 121 2.16 6.03 9.97
CA ASP A 121 1.92 5.88 8.53
C ASP A 121 0.42 6.03 8.23
N ARG A 122 -0.43 5.43 9.04
CA ARG A 122 -1.87 5.54 8.88
C ARG A 122 -2.34 6.97 9.02
N GLU A 123 -1.84 7.69 10.00
CA GLU A 123 -2.18 9.10 10.20
C GLU A 123 -1.76 9.95 9.00
N ALA A 124 -0.60 9.69 8.44
CA ALA A 124 -0.15 10.39 7.24
C ALA A 124 -1.06 10.11 6.05
N ALA A 125 -1.49 8.85 5.89
CA ALA A 125 -2.42 8.49 4.82
C ALA A 125 -3.78 9.15 5.00
N LEU A 126 -4.29 9.22 6.23
CA LEU A 126 -5.56 9.89 6.51
C LEU A 126 -5.47 11.40 6.24
N ALA A 127 -4.34 12.01 6.55
CA ALA A 127 -4.13 13.42 6.22
C ALA A 127 -4.16 13.65 4.72
N PHE A 128 -3.59 12.71 3.95
CA PHE A 128 -3.66 12.77 2.49
C PHE A 128 -5.10 12.69 2.00
N VAL A 129 -5.91 11.80 2.59
CA VAL A 129 -7.33 11.68 2.24
C VAL A 129 -8.07 12.99 2.50
N GLU A 130 -7.82 13.63 3.64
CA GLU A 130 -8.46 14.90 3.97
C GLU A 130 -8.09 16.01 2.99
N ALA A 131 -6.86 15.99 2.51
CA ALA A 131 -6.39 16.97 1.55
C ALA A 131 -6.92 16.72 0.13
N HIS A 132 -7.35 15.49 -0.17
CA HIS A 132 -7.78 15.08 -1.51
C HIS A 132 -9.07 14.26 -1.45
N PRO A 133 -10.16 14.81 -0.89
CA PRO A 133 -11.39 14.01 -0.70
C PRO A 133 -12.01 13.51 -1.99
N ASP A 134 -11.77 14.20 -3.11
CA ASP A 134 -12.35 13.83 -4.40
C ASP A 134 -11.74 12.55 -4.99
N PHE A 135 -10.61 12.11 -4.45
CA PHE A 135 -9.97 10.88 -4.94
C PHE A 135 -10.67 9.62 -4.45
N PHE A 136 -11.48 9.72 -3.41
CA PHE A 136 -12.02 8.57 -2.69
C PHE A 136 -13.54 8.60 -2.69
N ASP A 137 -14.14 7.41 -2.70
CA ASP A 137 -15.61 7.30 -2.76
C ASP A 137 -16.28 7.66 -1.43
N ASN A 138 -15.66 7.25 -0.32
CA ASN A 138 -16.22 7.49 1.02
C ASN A 138 -15.10 7.82 2.01
N PRO A 139 -14.53 9.05 1.93
CA PRO A 139 -13.40 9.38 2.79
C PRO A 139 -13.72 9.34 4.29
N LYS A 140 -14.97 9.53 4.67
CA LYS A 140 -15.37 9.50 6.09
C LYS A 140 -15.34 8.11 6.70
N GLU A 141 -15.51 7.06 5.88
CA GLU A 141 -15.48 5.69 6.37
C GLU A 141 -14.08 5.22 6.76
N LEU A 142 -13.06 5.91 6.29
CA LEU A 142 -11.68 5.52 6.52
C LEU A 142 -11.24 5.71 7.96
N ASN A 143 -11.98 6.51 8.72
CA ASN A 143 -11.72 6.77 10.14
C ASN A 143 -12.52 5.87 11.08
N ALA A 144 -13.38 5.05 10.54
CA ALA A 144 -14.23 4.18 11.35
C ALA A 144 -13.47 2.97 11.88
#